data_a0933997d6570d31d26c375bdda72ad2
#
_entry.id   a0933997d6570d31d26c375bdda72ad2
#
_cell.length_a   1.000
_cell.length_b   1.000
_cell.length_c   1.000
_cell.angle_alpha   90.00
_cell.angle_beta   90.00
_cell.angle_gamma   90.00
#
_symmetry.space_group_name_H-M   'P 1'
#
loop_
_entity.id
_entity.type
_entity.pdbx_description
1 polymer ?
#
loop_
_entity_poly.entity_id
_entity_poly.type
_entity_poly.pdbx_seq_one_letter_code
_entity_poly.pdbx_strand_id
1 'polypeptide(L)'
;MAGTESRDRRGRLQTSEIIRAAVHPTRQLILKELKEEELSTIELEKRTGENRYNLYHHLGVLTDAGLIEAEVVDSRPKKYRLSQPEDTGETFYQLERAEMSDPGALERLLESLSEALGEPISDPTDVQSVTVMLRYSGK
;
A
#
# COMPACT_ATOMS: atom_id res chain seq x y z
N MET A 1 2.94 -6.42 23.88
CA MET A 1 3.07 -6.69 23.34
C MET A 1 3.78 -6.64 22.50
N ALA A 2 3.95 -6.96 22.31
CA ALA A 2 4.95 -7.06 21.58
C ALA A 2 5.09 -6.17 20.57
N GLY A 3 5.52 -5.30 20.43
CA GLY A 3 5.74 -4.44 19.36
C GLY A 3 6.58 -5.04 18.29
N THR A 4 6.78 -6.29 18.32
CA THR A 4 7.61 -6.90 17.30
C THR A 4 6.79 -7.29 16.09
N GLU A 5 7.44 -7.31 14.96
CA GLU A 5 6.82 -7.72 13.72
C GLU A 5 6.46 -9.20 13.78
N SER A 6 5.28 -9.50 13.26
CA SER A 6 4.87 -10.89 13.06
C SER A 6 5.16 -11.26 11.62
N ARG A 7 5.76 -12.42 11.42
CA ARG A 7 6.08 -12.88 10.08
C ARG A 7 5.52 -14.28 9.86
N ASP A 8 5.20 -14.58 8.61
CA ASP A 8 4.75 -15.90 8.26
C ASP A 8 5.97 -16.84 8.12
N ARG A 9 5.69 -18.10 7.75
CA ARG A 9 6.75 -19.12 7.63
C ARG A 9 7.82 -18.75 6.60
N ARG A 10 7.50 -17.88 5.67
CA ARG A 10 8.43 -17.47 4.62
C ARG A 10 9.19 -16.21 4.99
N GLY A 11 9.00 -15.71 6.20
CA GLY A 11 9.66 -14.50 6.66
C GLY A 11 8.98 -13.22 6.20
N ARG A 12 7.81 -13.31 5.61
CA ARG A 12 7.07 -12.13 5.18
C ARG A 12 6.24 -11.58 6.33
N LEU A 13 5.98 -10.28 6.29
CA LEU A 13 5.11 -9.66 7.27
C LEU A 13 3.70 -10.23 7.16
N GLN A 14 3.00 -10.30 8.27
CA GLN A 14 1.61 -10.73 8.26
C GLN A 14 0.73 -9.64 7.69
N THR A 15 -0.47 -10.02 7.29
CA THR A 15 -1.43 -9.13 6.65
C THR A 15 -1.63 -7.81 7.40
N SER A 16 -1.73 -7.87 8.73
CA SER A 16 -1.96 -6.65 9.51
C SER A 16 -0.79 -5.67 9.41
N GLU A 17 0.44 -6.17 9.38
CA GLU A 17 1.61 -5.32 9.24
C GLU A 17 1.70 -4.73 7.82
N ILE A 18 1.32 -5.52 6.83
CA ILE A 18 1.30 -5.04 5.45
C ILE A 18 0.30 -3.91 5.28
N ILE A 19 -0.91 -4.10 5.82
CA ILE A 19 -1.94 -3.05 5.76
C ILE A 19 -1.47 -1.80 6.49
N ARG A 20 -0.90 -1.98 7.67
CA ARG A 20 -0.40 -0.85 8.45
C ARG A 20 0.69 -0.09 7.71
N ALA A 21 1.58 -0.81 7.02
CA ALA A 21 2.60 -0.17 6.20
C ALA A 21 1.98 0.67 5.09
N ALA A 22 0.89 0.18 4.50
CA ALA A 22 0.28 0.83 3.36
C ALA A 22 -0.56 2.06 3.71
N VAL A 23 -1.05 2.18 4.95
CA VAL A 23 -2.01 3.24 5.26
C VAL A 23 -1.40 4.55 5.73
N HIS A 24 -0.09 4.63 5.92
CA HIS A 24 0.55 5.89 6.30
C HIS A 24 0.45 6.88 5.14
N PRO A 25 0.05 8.15 5.38
CA PRO A 25 -0.17 9.10 4.28
C PRO A 25 0.98 9.25 3.31
N THR A 26 2.22 9.36 3.81
CA THR A 26 3.37 9.50 2.93
C THR A 26 3.56 8.23 2.10
N ARG A 27 3.36 7.06 2.71
CA ARG A 27 3.52 5.80 1.99
C ARG A 27 2.42 5.61 0.94
N GLN A 28 1.20 6.05 1.23
CA GLN A 28 0.13 6.04 0.24
C GLN A 28 0.48 6.90 -0.96
N LEU A 29 1.08 8.06 -0.70
CA LEU A 29 1.50 8.95 -1.77
C LEU A 29 2.60 8.31 -2.62
N ILE A 30 3.57 7.66 -1.99
CA ILE A 30 4.61 6.95 -2.71
C ILE A 30 4.00 5.86 -3.60
N LEU A 31 3.11 5.05 -3.03
CA LEU A 31 2.47 3.98 -3.80
C LEU A 31 1.69 4.52 -4.98
N LYS A 32 1.01 5.64 -4.79
CA LYS A 32 0.26 6.29 -5.87
C LYS A 32 1.18 6.73 -7.00
N GLU A 33 2.29 7.35 -6.65
CA GLU A 33 3.25 7.82 -7.66
C GLU A 33 3.87 6.65 -8.42
N LEU A 34 4.17 5.56 -7.71
CA LEU A 34 4.77 4.39 -8.34
C LEU A 34 3.80 3.60 -9.20
N LYS A 35 2.50 3.83 -9.06
CA LYS A 35 1.52 3.26 -9.98
C LYS A 35 1.72 3.76 -11.40
N GLU A 36 2.17 5.00 -11.53
CA GLU A 36 2.32 5.62 -12.84
C GLU A 36 3.62 5.22 -13.52
N GLU A 37 4.70 5.13 -12.77
CA GLU A 37 6.01 4.81 -13.34
C GLU A 37 7.01 4.47 -12.25
N GLU A 38 8.10 3.85 -12.65
CA GLU A 38 9.23 3.62 -11.74
C GLU A 38 9.92 4.95 -11.48
N LEU A 39 10.31 5.17 -10.22
CA LEU A 39 10.88 6.44 -9.82
C LEU A 39 12.09 6.25 -8.93
N SER A 40 13.06 7.15 -9.09
CA SER A 40 14.23 7.21 -8.19
C SER A 40 13.86 7.96 -6.92
N THR A 41 14.75 7.91 -5.93
CA THR A 41 14.54 8.66 -4.69
C THR A 41 14.45 10.15 -4.96
N ILE A 42 15.29 10.67 -5.86
CA ILE A 42 15.25 12.09 -6.20
C ILE A 42 13.92 12.48 -6.82
N GLU A 43 13.42 11.66 -7.71
CA GLU A 43 12.11 11.90 -8.32
C GLU A 43 11.00 11.83 -7.30
N LEU A 44 11.08 10.88 -6.37
CA LEU A 44 10.09 10.78 -5.30
C LEU A 44 10.12 11.99 -4.37
N GLU A 45 11.33 12.51 -4.05
CA GLU A 45 11.43 13.74 -3.28
C GLU A 45 10.65 14.88 -3.94
N LYS A 46 10.83 15.01 -5.25
CA LYS A 46 10.17 16.09 -5.99
C LYS A 46 8.66 15.92 -6.02
N ARG A 47 8.19 14.70 -6.16
CA ARG A 47 6.76 14.46 -6.31
C ARG A 47 6.01 14.45 -4.99
N THR A 48 6.65 13.98 -3.92
CA THR A 48 5.98 13.88 -2.63
C THR A 48 6.21 15.09 -1.74
N GLY A 49 7.27 15.85 -2.00
CA GLY A 49 7.65 16.94 -1.11
C GLY A 49 8.30 16.47 0.17
N GLU A 50 8.54 15.17 0.31
CA GLU A 50 9.14 14.62 1.52
C GLU A 50 10.65 14.68 1.43
N ASN A 51 11.34 14.88 2.57
CA ASN A 51 12.79 14.92 2.54
C ASN A 51 13.37 13.51 2.40
N ARG A 52 14.64 13.46 2.01
CA ARG A 52 15.30 12.21 1.67
C ARG A 52 15.36 11.21 2.83
N TYR A 53 15.60 11.70 4.04
CA TYR A 53 15.67 10.82 5.21
C TYR A 53 14.33 10.11 5.45
N ASN A 54 13.26 10.90 5.41
CA ASN A 54 11.93 10.31 5.60
C ASN A 54 11.58 9.35 4.48
N LEU A 55 11.96 9.70 3.25
CA LEU A 55 11.72 8.79 2.13
C LEU A 55 12.42 7.46 2.31
N TYR A 56 13.70 7.48 2.69
CA TYR A 56 14.42 6.22 2.90
C TYR A 56 13.74 5.37 3.96
N HIS A 57 13.26 5.98 5.02
CA HIS A 57 12.53 5.25 6.04
C HIS A 57 11.27 4.61 5.47
N HIS A 58 10.47 5.39 4.76
CA HIS A 58 9.20 4.89 4.20
C HIS A 58 9.42 3.87 3.10
N LEU A 59 10.43 4.08 2.26
CA LEU A 59 10.77 3.12 1.22
C LEU A 59 11.23 1.79 1.83
N GLY A 60 11.96 1.85 2.94
CA GLY A 60 12.36 0.66 3.66
C GLY A 60 11.18 -0.11 4.22
N VAL A 61 10.22 0.60 4.81
CA VAL A 61 9.01 -0.02 5.34
C VAL A 61 8.21 -0.71 4.23
N LEU A 62 8.05 0.00 3.10
CA LEU A 62 7.30 -0.55 1.97
C LEU A 62 8.01 -1.75 1.33
N THR A 63 9.33 -1.68 1.23
CA THR A 63 10.13 -2.79 0.68
C THR A 63 10.04 -4.01 1.60
N ASP A 64 10.16 -3.81 2.90
CA ASP A 64 10.03 -4.91 3.87
C ASP A 64 8.66 -5.55 3.83
N ALA A 65 7.63 -4.76 3.57
CA ALA A 65 6.27 -5.26 3.47
C ALA A 65 6.00 -5.96 2.14
N GLY A 66 6.94 -5.89 1.20
CA GLY A 66 6.76 -6.52 -0.11
C GLY A 66 5.88 -5.74 -1.06
N LEU A 67 5.61 -4.47 -0.76
CA LEU A 67 4.73 -3.65 -1.60
C LEU A 67 5.46 -2.99 -2.76
N ILE A 68 6.74 -2.75 -2.60
CA ILE A 68 7.58 -2.17 -3.65
C ILE A 68 8.87 -2.95 -3.75
N GLU A 69 9.54 -2.79 -4.88
CA GLU A 69 10.85 -3.38 -5.14
C GLU A 69 11.79 -2.28 -5.61
N ALA A 70 13.06 -2.50 -5.38
CA ALA A 70 14.09 -1.58 -5.85
C ALA A 70 14.95 -2.27 -6.91
N GLU A 71 15.21 -1.55 -8.00
CA GLU A 71 16.26 -1.94 -8.92
C GLU A 71 17.56 -1.51 -8.29
N VAL A 72 18.49 -2.44 -8.10
CA VAL A 72 19.73 -2.17 -7.42
C VAL A 72 20.88 -2.18 -8.44
N VAL A 73 21.66 -1.09 -8.47
CA VAL A 73 22.84 -0.97 -9.33
C VAL A 73 23.99 -0.62 -8.42
N ASP A 74 25.08 -1.41 -8.49
CA ASP A 74 26.28 -1.21 -7.67
C ASP A 74 25.93 -1.15 -6.19
N SER A 75 25.09 -2.07 -5.74
CA SER A 75 24.66 -2.20 -4.35
C SER A 75 23.84 -1.00 -3.86
N ARG A 76 23.31 -0.17 -4.75
CA ARG A 76 22.50 0.98 -4.38
C ARG A 76 21.16 0.91 -5.07
N PRO A 77 20.06 1.21 -4.34
CA PRO A 77 18.75 1.31 -4.98
C PRO A 77 18.75 2.47 -5.95
N LYS A 78 18.38 2.21 -7.19
CA LYS A 78 18.36 3.23 -8.23
C LYS A 78 16.96 3.70 -8.55
N LYS A 79 16.04 2.76 -8.71
CA LYS A 79 14.64 3.06 -8.97
C LYS A 79 13.78 2.12 -8.18
N TYR A 80 12.60 2.60 -7.85
CA TYR A 80 11.61 1.82 -7.13
C TYR A 80 10.40 1.59 -8.01
N ARG A 81 9.75 0.46 -7.84
CA ARG A 81 8.53 0.12 -8.57
C ARG A 81 7.59 -0.66 -7.66
N LEU A 82 6.32 -0.68 -8.03
CA LEU A 82 5.38 -1.52 -7.30
C LEU A 82 5.71 -3.00 -7.55
N SER A 83 5.55 -3.80 -6.50
CA SER A 83 5.70 -5.24 -6.65
C SER A 83 4.53 -5.79 -7.47
N GLN A 84 4.79 -6.85 -8.20
CA GLN A 84 3.76 -7.51 -8.99
C GLN A 84 3.19 -8.68 -8.20
N PRO A 85 1.92 -9.05 -8.44
CA PRO A 85 1.33 -10.18 -7.73
C PRO A 85 2.12 -11.48 -7.86
N GLU A 86 2.74 -11.70 -9.00
CA GLU A 86 3.55 -12.89 -9.21
C GLU A 86 4.81 -12.89 -8.35
N ASP A 87 5.25 -11.74 -7.90
CA ASP A 87 6.42 -11.64 -7.02
C ASP A 87 6.05 -11.88 -5.55
N THR A 88 4.91 -11.33 -5.14
CA THR A 88 4.55 -11.32 -3.72
C THR A 88 3.26 -12.10 -3.42
N GLY A 89 2.44 -12.36 -4.43
CA GLY A 89 1.13 -12.96 -4.24
C GLY A 89 0.10 -12.00 -3.67
N GLU A 90 0.41 -10.72 -3.63
CA GLU A 90 -0.48 -9.72 -3.04
C GLU A 90 -0.55 -8.48 -3.90
N THR A 91 -1.71 -7.83 -3.93
CA THR A 91 -1.91 -6.57 -4.63
C THR A 91 -2.72 -5.64 -3.74
N PHE A 92 -2.35 -4.38 -3.74
CA PHE A 92 -3.02 -3.36 -2.94
C PHE A 92 -3.73 -2.36 -3.83
N TYR A 93 -4.91 -1.95 -3.38
CA TYR A 93 -5.65 -0.86 -4.01
C TYR A 93 -6.04 0.14 -2.93
N GLN A 94 -5.93 1.42 -3.26
CA GLN A 94 -6.30 2.50 -2.36
C GLN A 94 -7.38 3.31 -3.04
N LEU A 95 -8.52 3.46 -2.36
CA LEU A 95 -9.63 4.25 -2.87
C LEU A 95 -9.83 5.44 -1.93
N GLU A 96 -9.75 6.64 -2.49
CA GLU A 96 -9.95 7.87 -1.72
C GLU A 96 -11.26 8.50 -2.15
N ARG A 97 -12.14 8.79 -1.19
CA ARG A 97 -13.42 9.40 -1.52
C ARG A 97 -13.25 10.69 -2.32
N ALA A 98 -12.27 11.51 -1.94
CA ALA A 98 -12.05 12.80 -2.58
C ALA A 98 -11.60 12.68 -4.03
N GLU A 99 -11.09 11.51 -4.43
CA GLU A 99 -10.59 11.30 -5.79
C GLU A 99 -11.55 10.53 -6.68
N MET A 100 -12.68 10.10 -6.13
CA MET A 100 -13.62 9.30 -6.93
C MET A 100 -14.52 10.21 -7.73
N SER A 101 -14.65 9.91 -9.02
CA SER A 101 -15.50 10.70 -9.91
C SER A 101 -16.99 10.41 -9.70
N ASP A 102 -17.32 9.22 -9.20
CA ASP A 102 -18.69 8.84 -8.92
C ASP A 102 -18.90 8.84 -7.41
N PRO A 103 -19.59 9.84 -6.84
CA PRO A 103 -19.74 9.92 -5.39
C PRO A 103 -20.48 8.74 -4.78
N GLY A 104 -21.32 8.07 -5.52
CA GLY A 104 -22.06 6.93 -5.02
C GLY A 104 -21.31 5.62 -5.07
N ALA A 105 -20.14 5.60 -5.74
CA ALA A 105 -19.40 4.34 -5.91
C ALA A 105 -18.87 3.79 -4.59
N LEU A 106 -18.43 4.66 -3.70
CA LEU A 106 -17.90 4.22 -2.41
C LEU A 106 -19.01 3.63 -1.54
N GLU A 107 -20.18 4.25 -1.52
CA GLU A 107 -21.30 3.72 -0.76
C GLU A 107 -21.72 2.36 -1.27
N ARG A 108 -21.75 2.18 -2.59
CA ARG A 108 -22.09 0.87 -3.17
C ARG A 108 -21.06 -0.18 -2.79
N LEU A 109 -19.78 0.18 -2.79
CA LEU A 109 -18.73 -0.74 -2.37
C LEU A 109 -18.88 -1.11 -0.90
N LEU A 110 -19.14 -0.12 -0.05
CA LEU A 110 -19.31 -0.38 1.38
C LEU A 110 -20.52 -1.25 1.67
N GLU A 111 -21.59 -1.06 0.89
CA GLU A 111 -22.77 -1.90 1.02
C GLU A 111 -22.46 -3.34 0.67
N SER A 112 -21.72 -3.56 -0.42
CA SER A 112 -21.29 -4.89 -0.82
C SER A 112 -20.36 -5.53 0.22
N LEU A 113 -19.48 -4.75 0.78
CA LEU A 113 -18.60 -5.23 1.83
C LEU A 113 -19.38 -5.62 3.08
N SER A 114 -20.38 -4.81 3.44
CA SER A 114 -21.23 -5.09 4.58
C SER A 114 -21.93 -6.45 4.41
N GLU A 115 -22.45 -6.71 3.23
CA GLU A 115 -23.09 -7.98 2.94
C GLU A 115 -22.10 -9.13 3.03
N ALA A 116 -20.91 -8.96 2.48
CA ALA A 116 -19.88 -9.99 2.49
C ALA A 116 -19.38 -10.28 3.91
N LEU A 117 -19.29 -9.25 4.73
CA LEU A 117 -18.83 -9.40 6.10
C LEU A 117 -19.91 -9.93 7.04
N GLY A 118 -21.19 -9.78 6.65
CA GLY A 118 -22.30 -10.19 7.48
C GLY A 118 -22.61 -9.22 8.61
N GLU A 119 -22.10 -7.98 8.52
CA GLU A 119 -22.38 -6.98 9.53
C GLU A 119 -22.32 -5.60 8.91
N PRO A 120 -23.06 -4.63 9.48
CA PRO A 120 -23.09 -3.29 8.91
C PRO A 120 -21.78 -2.55 9.15
N ILE A 121 -21.46 -1.66 8.22
CA ILE A 121 -20.32 -0.76 8.36
C ILE A 121 -20.83 0.52 9.02
N SER A 122 -20.17 0.92 10.10
CA SER A 122 -20.55 2.11 10.85
C SER A 122 -20.32 3.37 10.03
N ASP A 123 -21.30 4.25 10.01
CA ASP A 123 -21.20 5.58 9.41
C ASP A 123 -20.53 5.55 8.02
N PRO A 124 -21.13 4.83 7.06
CA PRO A 124 -20.49 4.69 5.74
C PRO A 124 -20.28 6.02 5.02
N THR A 125 -21.08 7.05 5.31
CA THR A 125 -20.90 8.36 4.67
C THR A 125 -19.67 9.08 5.21
N ASP A 126 -19.15 8.66 6.37
CA ASP A 126 -17.96 9.27 6.96
C ASP A 126 -16.68 8.56 6.56
N VAL A 127 -16.77 7.44 5.85
CA VAL A 127 -15.56 6.74 5.39
C VAL A 127 -14.87 7.58 4.32
N GLN A 128 -13.61 7.90 4.55
CA GLN A 128 -12.84 8.73 3.63
C GLN A 128 -12.01 7.91 2.67
N SER A 129 -11.55 6.75 3.10
CA SER A 129 -10.74 5.91 2.23
C SER A 129 -10.94 4.43 2.54
N VAL A 130 -10.65 3.61 1.55
CA VAL A 130 -10.71 2.16 1.69
C VAL A 130 -9.42 1.59 1.11
N THR A 131 -8.78 0.71 1.88
CA THR A 131 -7.62 -0.02 1.40
C THR A 131 -8.02 -1.46 1.19
N VAL A 132 -7.72 -2.00 0.02
CA VAL A 132 -8.05 -3.38 -0.33
C VAL A 132 -6.76 -4.12 -0.63
N MET A 133 -6.60 -5.27 0.01
CA MET A 133 -5.49 -6.16 -0.32
C MET A 133 -6.06 -7.44 -0.90
N LEU A 134 -5.59 -7.79 -2.08
CA LEU A 134 -5.93 -9.07 -2.70
C LEU A 134 -4.74 -10.00 -2.54
N ARG A 135 -5.02 -11.18 -2.06
CA ARG A 135 -3.99 -12.20 -1.93
C ARG A 135 -4.34 -13.33 -2.89
N TYR A 136 -3.39 -13.67 -3.74
CA TYR A 136 -3.59 -14.69 -4.75
C TYR A 136 -3.05 -16.02 -4.24
N SER A 137 -3.69 -17.11 -4.64
CA SER A 137 -3.17 -18.42 -4.29
C SER A 137 -1.83 -18.61 -5.01
N GLY A 138 -0.83 -19.00 -4.26
CA GLY A 138 0.49 -19.20 -4.83
C GLY A 138 0.54 -20.44 -5.71
N LYS A 139 1.59 -20.55 -6.49
CA LYS A 139 1.84 -21.71 -7.32
C LYS A 139 3.02 -22.48 -6.80
#